data_5956c0349a41654151488aaca991b963
#
_entry.id   5956c0349a41654151488aaca991b963
#
_cell.length_a   1.000
_cell.length_b   1.000
_cell.length_c   1.000
_cell.angle_alpha   90.00
_cell.angle_beta   90.00
_cell.angle_gamma   90.00
#
_symmetry.space_group_name_H-M   'P 1'
#
loop_
_entity.id
_entity.type
_entity.pdbx_description
1 polymer ?
#
loop_
_entity_poly.entity_id
_entity_poly.type
_entity_poly.pdbx_seq_one_letter_code
_entity_poly.pdbx_strand_id
1 'polypeptide(L)' 'MGKYVCTACGYEYDGETPFEELEEDYVCPVCGLGKEFFEKQG' A
#
# COMPACT_ATOMS: atom_id res chain seq x y z
N MET A 1 2.45 13.09 7.00
CA MET A 1 1.95 11.74 6.97
C MET A 1 2.10 11.16 5.61
N GLY A 2 2.75 10.02 5.52
CA GLY A 2 3.05 9.45 4.23
C GLY A 2 1.88 8.69 3.66
N LYS A 3 1.74 8.75 2.37
CA LYS A 3 0.83 7.89 1.65
C LYS A 3 1.62 6.78 0.98
N TYR A 4 0.98 5.66 0.80
CA TYR A 4 1.61 4.56 0.10
C TYR A 4 0.87 4.31 -1.19
N VAL A 5 1.62 4.15 -2.28
CA VAL A 5 1.06 3.98 -3.61
C VAL A 5 1.58 2.68 -4.19
N CYS A 6 0.69 1.86 -4.72
CA CYS A 6 1.09 0.64 -5.40
C CYS A 6 1.71 1.02 -6.74
N THR A 7 2.98 0.69 -6.90
CA THR A 7 3.69 1.08 -8.12
C THR A 7 3.27 0.27 -9.33
N ALA A 8 2.53 -0.81 -9.12
CA ALA A 8 2.08 -1.65 -10.23
C ALA A 8 0.80 -1.14 -10.86
N CYS A 9 -0.14 -0.65 -10.04
CA CYS A 9 -1.43 -0.23 -10.58
C CYS A 9 -1.80 1.20 -10.22
N GLY A 10 -1.02 1.84 -9.32
CA GLY A 10 -1.28 3.22 -8.95
C GLY A 10 -2.31 3.38 -7.84
N TYR A 11 -2.70 2.30 -7.19
CA TYR A 11 -3.66 2.38 -6.11
C TYR A 11 -3.04 3.13 -4.92
N GLU A 12 -3.79 4.09 -4.38
CA GLU A 12 -3.33 4.87 -3.23
C GLU A 12 -3.99 4.34 -1.97
N TYR A 13 -3.16 3.94 -1.02
CA TYR A 13 -3.67 3.48 0.27
C TYR A 13 -3.89 4.68 1.17
N ASP A 14 -5.13 4.86 1.62
CA ASP A 14 -5.44 5.95 2.54
C ASP A 14 -6.33 5.49 3.68
N GLY A 15 -6.17 4.23 4.08
CA GLY A 15 -6.92 3.70 5.21
C GLY A 15 -6.53 4.37 6.51
N GLU A 16 -7.38 4.20 7.54
CA GLU A 16 -7.12 4.80 8.84
C GLU A 16 -5.96 4.12 9.55
N THR A 17 -5.74 2.85 9.27
CA THR A 17 -4.63 2.13 9.86
C THR A 17 -3.35 2.47 9.12
N PRO A 18 -2.26 2.80 9.83
CA PRO A 18 -1.00 3.06 9.15
C PRO A 18 -0.58 1.86 8.30
N PHE A 19 -0.07 2.14 7.11
CA PHE A 19 0.31 1.07 6.21
C PHE A 19 1.32 0.12 6.86
N GLU A 20 2.20 0.69 7.69
CA GLU A 20 3.25 -0.11 8.33
C GLU A 20 2.70 -1.09 9.34
N GLU A 21 1.46 -0.89 9.80
CA GLU A 21 0.84 -1.78 10.75
C GLU A 21 0.00 -2.86 10.10
N LEU A 22 -0.11 -2.81 8.78
CA LEU A 22 -0.83 -3.86 8.07
C LEU A 22 -0.04 -5.17 8.13
N GLU A 23 -0.76 -6.28 8.03
CA GLU A 23 -0.10 -7.59 8.07
C GLU A 23 0.86 -7.72 6.90
N GLU A 24 1.84 -8.62 7.09
CA GLU A 24 2.88 -8.77 6.07
C GLU A 24 2.33 -9.33 4.77
N ASP A 25 1.24 -10.08 4.84
CA ASP A 25 0.66 -10.66 3.64
C ASP A 25 -0.44 -9.79 3.05
N TYR A 26 -0.49 -8.51 3.45
CA TYR A 26 -1.42 -7.58 2.85
C TYR A 26 -1.13 -7.42 1.37
N VAL A 27 -2.18 -7.41 0.57
CA VAL A 27 -2.02 -7.26 -0.88
C VAL A 27 -2.90 -6.12 -1.36
N CYS A 28 -2.51 -5.56 -2.50
CA CYS A 28 -3.27 -4.49 -3.13
C CYS A 28 -4.65 -5.01 -3.53
N PRO A 29 -5.72 -4.33 -3.13
CA PRO A 29 -7.06 -4.78 -3.49
C PRO A 29 -7.39 -4.60 -4.96
N VAL A 30 -6.56 -3.87 -5.69
CA VAL A 30 -6.80 -3.61 -7.10
C VAL A 30 -6.05 -4.61 -7.97
N CYS A 31 -4.74 -4.78 -7.73
CA CYS A 31 -3.95 -5.66 -8.57
C CYS A 31 -3.52 -6.94 -7.85
N GLY A 32 -3.66 -7.01 -6.53
CA GLY A 32 -3.35 -8.22 -5.79
C GLY A 32 -1.88 -8.44 -5.50
N LEU A 33 -1.04 -7.45 -5.74
CA LEU A 33 0.39 -7.58 -5.45
C LEU A 33 0.66 -7.23 -3.99
N GLY A 34 1.78 -7.73 -3.46
CA GLY A 34 2.11 -7.57 -2.06
C GLY A 34 2.57 -6.18 -1.69
N LYS A 35 2.83 -6.01 -0.39
CA LYS A 35 3.25 -4.71 0.12
C LYS A 35 4.55 -4.23 -0.48
N GLU A 36 5.38 -5.14 -0.95
CA GLU A 36 6.68 -4.77 -1.51
C GLU A 36 6.54 -3.89 -2.75
N PHE A 37 5.36 -3.87 -3.36
CA PHE A 37 5.12 -3.04 -4.53
C PHE A 37 4.62 -1.65 -4.17
N PHE A 38 4.41 -1.40 -2.89
CA PHE A 38 3.97 -0.08 -2.44
C PHE A 38 5.18 0.79 -2.12
N GLU A 39 5.09 2.06 -2.50
CA GLU A 39 6.13 3.04 -2.18
C GLU A 39 5.53 4.17 -1.36
N LYS A 40 6.30 4.61 -0.39
CA LYS A 40 5.88 5.72 0.46
C LYS A 40 6.00 7.02 -0.31
N GLN A 41 4.92 7.78 -0.36
CA GLN A 41 4.87 9.06 -1.03
C GLN A 41 4.73 10.16 0.02
N GLY A 42 5.67 11.03 0.10
CA GLY A 42 5.59 12.16 1.00
C GLY A 42 6.23 11.98 2.36
#